data_fc374abcceb22649f81db184e606aa7c
#
_entry.id   fc374abcceb22649f81db184e606aa7c
#
_cell.length_a   1.000
_cell.length_b   1.000
_cell.length_c   1.000
_cell.angle_alpha   90.00
_cell.angle_beta   90.00
_cell.angle_gamma   90.00
#
_symmetry.space_group_name_H-M   'P 1'
#
loop_
_entity.id
_entity.type
_entity.pdbx_description
1 polymer ?
#
loop_
_entity_poly.entity_id
_entity_poly.type
_entity_poly.pdbx_seq_one_letter_code
_entity_poly.pdbx_strand_id
1 'polypeptide(L)'
;GRAAFAEQAAGLAEGGVDVLWIETMSSRDELDAALEGAASVGLPVVCTCSFDTNGRTMMGITPADLARICAESKAHPHAFGSNCGVGASELVAAILNLSDAAGPDAVLVAKANCGIPEWVDGAIRYNGTPDLMADYARLAFDSGARIIGGCCGTSPAHLRAMRDALDRHVKGPRPSLNTVVERLGTVSTGAQAQARGEMDVTSGAVVDADRSPRRRRRRDR
;
A
#
# COMPACT_ATOMS: atom_id res chain seq x y z
N GLY A 1 -14.29 1.37 18.66
CA GLY A 1 -13.84 0.85 17.33
C GLY A 1 -14.33 -0.57 17.09
N ARG A 2 -13.80 -1.57 17.84
CA ARG A 2 -14.09 -3.01 17.58
C ARG A 2 -15.58 -3.36 17.44
N ALA A 3 -16.45 -2.88 18.33
CA ALA A 3 -17.88 -3.19 18.29
C ALA A 3 -18.55 -2.68 17.00
N ALA A 4 -18.17 -1.50 16.51
CA ALA A 4 -18.70 -0.95 15.26
C ALA A 4 -18.26 -1.78 14.05
N PHE A 5 -16.99 -2.21 14.00
CA PHE A 5 -16.48 -3.11 12.94
C PHE A 5 -17.16 -4.49 13.00
N ALA A 6 -17.41 -5.02 14.20
CA ALA A 6 -18.12 -6.30 14.36
C ALA A 6 -19.58 -6.21 13.88
N GLU A 7 -20.29 -5.12 14.19
CA GLU A 7 -21.65 -4.87 13.72
C GLU A 7 -21.71 -4.76 12.19
N GLN A 8 -20.77 -4.00 11.60
CA GLN A 8 -20.66 -3.90 10.14
C GLN A 8 -20.35 -5.26 9.50
N ALA A 9 -19.41 -6.03 10.06
CA ALA A 9 -19.06 -7.36 9.57
C ALA A 9 -20.26 -8.32 9.61
N ALA A 10 -21.04 -8.29 10.70
CA ALA A 10 -22.25 -9.10 10.83
C ALA A 10 -23.29 -8.74 9.75
N GLY A 11 -23.57 -7.47 9.52
CA GLY A 11 -24.49 -7.03 8.48
C GLY A 11 -24.03 -7.41 7.07
N LEU A 12 -22.73 -7.33 6.78
CA LEU A 12 -22.17 -7.79 5.51
C LEU A 12 -22.31 -9.32 5.34
N ALA A 13 -22.03 -10.09 6.39
CA ALA A 13 -22.19 -11.54 6.37
C ALA A 13 -23.65 -11.96 6.18
N GLU A 14 -24.61 -11.29 6.84
CA GLU A 14 -26.05 -11.48 6.62
C GLU A 14 -26.45 -11.16 5.17
N GLY A 15 -25.78 -10.18 4.54
CA GLY A 15 -25.96 -9.84 3.13
C GLY A 15 -25.37 -10.86 2.16
N GLY A 16 -24.65 -11.88 2.63
CA GLY A 16 -24.14 -12.99 1.83
C GLY A 16 -22.82 -12.71 1.12
N VAL A 17 -21.93 -11.88 1.69
CA VAL A 17 -20.59 -11.66 1.13
C VAL A 17 -19.70 -12.86 1.38
N ASP A 18 -18.75 -13.13 0.45
CA ASP A 18 -17.80 -14.23 0.55
C ASP A 18 -16.52 -13.85 1.31
N VAL A 19 -16.21 -12.54 1.38
CA VAL A 19 -14.99 -12.01 1.98
C VAL A 19 -15.23 -10.63 2.60
N LEU A 20 -14.61 -10.36 3.73
CA LEU A 20 -14.59 -9.05 4.36
C LEU A 20 -13.33 -8.31 3.96
N TRP A 21 -13.48 -7.09 3.43
CA TRP A 21 -12.39 -6.26 2.96
C TRP A 21 -12.27 -4.99 3.79
N ILE A 22 -11.25 -4.94 4.66
CA ILE A 22 -10.88 -3.78 5.46
C ILE A 22 -9.95 -2.91 4.62
N GLU A 23 -10.34 -1.68 4.31
CA GLU A 23 -9.64 -0.86 3.32
C GLU A 23 -9.24 0.50 3.85
N THR A 24 -8.05 0.97 3.44
CA THR A 24 -7.54 2.33 3.70
C THR A 24 -7.29 2.62 5.18
N MET A 25 -6.81 1.64 5.93
CA MET A 25 -6.45 1.84 7.33
C MET A 25 -5.18 2.68 7.45
N SER A 26 -5.09 3.47 8.53
CA SER A 26 -3.95 4.37 8.73
C SER A 26 -3.24 4.21 10.08
N SER A 27 -3.90 3.67 11.11
CA SER A 27 -3.32 3.46 12.43
C SER A 27 -3.34 1.99 12.87
N ARG A 28 -2.44 1.64 13.78
CA ARG A 28 -2.36 0.30 14.37
C ARG A 28 -3.65 -0.03 15.13
N ASP A 29 -4.10 0.88 15.98
CA ASP A 29 -5.26 0.64 16.84
C ASP A 29 -6.55 0.45 16.04
N GLU A 30 -6.70 1.20 14.94
CA GLU A 30 -7.85 1.06 14.03
C GLU A 30 -7.80 -0.28 13.28
N LEU A 31 -6.63 -0.63 12.74
CA LEU A 31 -6.44 -1.89 12.04
C LEU A 31 -6.70 -3.09 12.94
N ASP A 32 -6.14 -3.11 14.16
CA ASP A 32 -6.36 -4.18 15.13
C ASP A 32 -7.85 -4.29 15.50
N ALA A 33 -8.53 -3.17 15.73
CA ALA A 33 -9.96 -3.15 16.04
C ALA A 33 -10.82 -3.67 14.87
N ALA A 34 -10.46 -3.32 13.63
CA ALA A 34 -11.15 -3.77 12.43
C ALA A 34 -10.94 -5.28 12.18
N LEU A 35 -9.70 -5.75 12.30
CA LEU A 35 -9.36 -7.17 12.16
C LEU A 35 -10.08 -8.04 13.20
N GLU A 36 -10.05 -7.62 14.47
CA GLU A 36 -10.76 -8.34 15.55
C GLU A 36 -12.28 -8.32 15.37
N GLY A 37 -12.83 -7.20 14.90
CA GLY A 37 -14.26 -7.08 14.59
C GLY A 37 -14.67 -7.99 13.44
N ALA A 38 -13.92 -7.98 12.34
CA ALA A 38 -14.18 -8.81 11.16
C ALA A 38 -14.05 -10.31 11.46
N ALA A 39 -13.07 -10.70 12.27
CA ALA A 39 -12.87 -12.11 12.63
C ALA A 39 -14.07 -12.75 13.37
N SER A 40 -14.96 -11.93 13.96
CA SER A 40 -16.10 -12.43 14.74
C SER A 40 -17.15 -13.21 13.92
N VAL A 41 -17.17 -13.02 12.59
CA VAL A 41 -18.16 -13.68 11.72
C VAL A 41 -17.60 -14.89 10.95
N GLY A 42 -16.30 -15.19 11.08
CA GLY A 42 -15.68 -16.40 10.52
C GLY A 42 -15.51 -16.42 9.00
N LEU A 43 -15.66 -15.28 8.31
CA LEU A 43 -15.37 -15.14 6.88
C LEU A 43 -13.89 -14.82 6.62
N PRO A 44 -13.37 -15.11 5.42
CA PRO A 44 -12.05 -14.64 5.03
C PRO A 44 -11.93 -13.12 5.15
N VAL A 45 -10.79 -12.64 5.66
CA VAL A 45 -10.53 -11.22 5.86
C VAL A 45 -9.34 -10.78 5.01
N VAL A 46 -9.49 -9.66 4.32
CA VAL A 46 -8.43 -8.95 3.61
C VAL A 46 -8.27 -7.58 4.25
N CYS A 47 -7.04 -7.07 4.38
CA CYS A 47 -6.83 -5.71 4.89
C CYS A 47 -5.79 -4.95 4.07
N THR A 48 -6.01 -3.64 3.89
CA THR A 48 -5.09 -2.75 3.19
C THR A 48 -4.92 -1.42 3.90
N CYS A 49 -3.70 -0.88 3.82
CA CYS A 49 -3.34 0.45 4.31
C CYS A 49 -3.01 1.38 3.14
N SER A 50 -3.14 2.69 3.35
CA SER A 50 -2.69 3.70 2.41
C SER A 50 -1.34 4.28 2.87
N PHE A 51 -0.28 4.07 2.06
CA PHE A 51 1.08 4.57 2.34
C PHE A 51 1.34 5.87 1.58
N ASP A 52 0.52 6.89 1.83
CA ASP A 52 0.46 8.16 1.11
C ASP A 52 1.32 9.28 1.72
N THR A 53 1.93 9.03 2.86
CA THR A 53 2.73 10.01 3.59
C THR A 53 4.21 9.60 3.58
N ASN A 54 4.89 9.91 2.48
CA ASN A 54 6.32 9.62 2.31
C ASN A 54 6.68 8.14 2.57
N GLY A 55 5.91 7.22 1.94
CA GLY A 55 6.09 5.77 2.07
C GLY A 55 5.56 5.17 3.38
N ARG A 56 4.71 5.90 4.11
CA ARG A 56 4.05 5.49 5.36
C ARG A 56 2.58 5.83 5.31
N THR A 57 1.81 5.23 6.20
CA THR A 57 0.46 5.74 6.48
C THR A 57 0.54 7.08 7.19
N MET A 58 -0.56 7.83 7.22
CA MET A 58 -0.66 9.10 7.95
C MET A 58 -0.25 8.97 9.42
N MET A 59 -0.48 7.80 10.04
CA MET A 59 -0.12 7.52 11.44
C MET A 59 1.21 6.80 11.59
N GLY A 60 2.03 6.73 10.52
CA GLY A 60 3.43 6.30 10.56
C GLY A 60 3.69 4.81 10.33
N ILE A 61 2.69 3.97 10.07
CA ILE A 61 2.87 2.55 9.74
C ILE A 61 3.66 2.44 8.43
N THR A 62 4.73 1.67 8.43
CA THR A 62 5.47 1.30 7.22
C THR A 62 4.90 0.02 6.59
N PRO A 63 5.21 -0.29 5.31
CA PRO A 63 4.89 -1.59 4.74
C PRO A 63 5.43 -2.77 5.57
N ALA A 64 6.66 -2.68 6.10
CA ALA A 64 7.23 -3.69 6.97
C ALA A 64 6.46 -3.84 8.30
N ASP A 65 5.99 -2.71 8.88
CA ASP A 65 5.13 -2.76 10.06
C ASP A 65 3.80 -3.47 9.77
N LEU A 66 3.18 -3.21 8.61
CA LEU A 66 1.95 -3.89 8.23
C LEU A 66 2.16 -5.40 8.12
N ALA A 67 3.25 -5.86 7.49
CA ALA A 67 3.57 -7.28 7.41
C ALA A 67 3.67 -7.92 8.81
N ARG A 68 4.37 -7.24 9.73
CA ARG A 68 4.52 -7.68 11.12
C ARG A 68 3.19 -7.70 11.86
N ILE A 69 2.38 -6.64 11.73
CA ILE A 69 1.04 -6.54 12.34
C ILE A 69 0.16 -7.70 11.88
N CYS A 70 0.15 -8.00 10.58
CA CYS A 70 -0.66 -9.10 10.03
C CYS A 70 -0.16 -10.47 10.50
N ALA A 71 1.15 -10.67 10.63
CA ALA A 71 1.73 -11.90 11.12
C ALA A 71 1.44 -12.14 12.62
N GLU A 72 1.43 -11.07 13.43
CA GLU A 72 1.14 -11.11 14.87
C GLU A 72 -0.36 -11.15 15.19
N SER A 73 -1.21 -10.76 14.23
CA SER A 73 -2.66 -10.66 14.45
C SER A 73 -3.30 -12.02 14.69
N LYS A 74 -4.09 -12.12 15.76
CA LYS A 74 -4.90 -13.31 16.03
C LYS A 74 -6.03 -13.55 15.01
N ALA A 75 -6.40 -12.51 14.28
CA ALA A 75 -7.40 -12.58 13.22
C ALA A 75 -6.85 -13.21 11.92
N HIS A 76 -5.51 -13.29 11.78
CA HIS A 76 -4.84 -13.90 10.63
C HIS A 76 -5.46 -13.51 9.28
N PRO A 77 -5.30 -12.26 8.81
CA PRO A 77 -5.87 -11.86 7.53
C PRO A 77 -5.34 -12.75 6.39
N HIS A 78 -6.22 -13.19 5.51
CA HIS A 78 -5.91 -14.08 4.39
C HIS A 78 -5.09 -13.40 3.29
N ALA A 79 -5.23 -12.08 3.19
CA ALA A 79 -4.42 -11.25 2.31
C ALA A 79 -4.28 -9.85 2.90
N PHE A 80 -3.18 -9.17 2.60
CA PHE A 80 -2.95 -7.81 3.06
C PHE A 80 -2.11 -7.02 2.06
N GLY A 81 -2.15 -5.70 2.14
CA GLY A 81 -1.39 -4.90 1.19
C GLY A 81 -1.65 -3.43 1.24
N SER A 82 -1.63 -2.81 0.05
CA SER A 82 -1.78 -1.37 -0.11
C SER A 82 -2.90 -1.01 -1.07
N ASN A 83 -3.63 0.05 -0.72
CA ASN A 83 -4.60 0.67 -1.63
C ASN A 83 -4.50 2.19 -1.59
N CYS A 84 -5.10 2.86 -2.56
CA CYS A 84 -5.17 4.30 -2.66
C CYS A 84 -3.78 4.97 -2.80
N GLY A 85 -3.46 5.96 -1.96
CA GLY A 85 -2.17 6.67 -1.98
C GLY A 85 -2.05 7.70 -3.09
N VAL A 86 -0.81 8.05 -3.41
CA VAL A 86 -0.48 9.13 -4.36
C VAL A 86 -0.18 8.65 -5.78
N GLY A 87 -0.49 7.39 -6.11
CA GLY A 87 -0.37 6.86 -7.47
C GLY A 87 0.28 5.49 -7.57
N ALA A 88 0.46 5.05 -8.81
CA ALA A 88 0.90 3.70 -9.13
C ALA A 88 2.35 3.40 -8.70
N SER A 89 3.25 4.37 -8.88
CA SER A 89 4.68 4.22 -8.53
C SER A 89 4.91 4.02 -7.04
N GLU A 90 4.28 4.87 -6.20
CA GLU A 90 4.35 4.75 -4.74
C GLU A 90 3.78 3.42 -4.26
N LEU A 91 2.67 2.99 -4.84
CA LEU A 91 2.06 1.74 -4.44
C LEU A 91 2.94 0.54 -4.80
N VAL A 92 3.56 0.50 -5.98
CA VAL A 92 4.50 -0.58 -6.33
C VAL A 92 5.73 -0.56 -5.41
N ALA A 93 6.25 0.63 -5.05
CA ALA A 93 7.33 0.74 -4.07
C ALA A 93 6.92 0.19 -2.69
N ALA A 94 5.68 0.46 -2.25
CA ALA A 94 5.14 -0.12 -1.02
C ALA A 94 5.03 -1.65 -1.12
N ILE A 95 4.61 -2.20 -2.26
CA ILE A 95 4.55 -3.66 -2.46
C ILE A 95 5.95 -4.30 -2.45
N LEU A 96 6.94 -3.65 -3.03
CA LEU A 96 8.33 -4.12 -2.95
C LEU A 96 8.78 -4.22 -1.49
N ASN A 97 8.60 -3.16 -0.71
CA ASN A 97 9.00 -3.13 0.71
C ASN A 97 8.18 -4.13 1.56
N LEU A 98 6.89 -4.30 1.23
CA LEU A 98 6.01 -5.27 1.90
C LEU A 98 6.43 -6.71 1.59
N SER A 99 6.76 -6.99 0.33
CA SER A 99 7.22 -8.32 -0.13
C SER A 99 8.54 -8.73 0.52
N ASP A 100 9.42 -7.77 0.85
CA ASP A 100 10.68 -8.04 1.58
C ASP A 100 10.44 -8.44 3.04
N ALA A 101 9.39 -7.88 3.65
CA ALA A 101 9.06 -8.10 5.05
C ALA A 101 8.06 -9.25 5.28
N ALA A 102 7.27 -9.59 4.27
CA ALA A 102 6.25 -10.63 4.35
C ALA A 102 6.85 -12.03 4.19
N GLY A 103 6.20 -13.02 4.80
CA GLY A 103 6.56 -14.43 4.60
C GLY A 103 6.30 -14.88 3.15
N PRO A 104 6.90 -16.00 2.73
CA PRO A 104 6.85 -16.46 1.33
C PRO A 104 5.44 -16.84 0.86
N ASP A 105 4.56 -17.20 1.78
CA ASP A 105 3.18 -17.60 1.48
C ASP A 105 2.18 -16.44 1.57
N ALA A 106 2.66 -15.21 1.82
CA ALA A 106 1.79 -14.05 1.96
C ALA A 106 1.09 -13.72 0.63
N VAL A 107 -0.22 -13.51 0.70
CA VAL A 107 -1.02 -13.02 -0.42
C VAL A 107 -1.08 -11.51 -0.36
N LEU A 108 -0.31 -10.85 -1.23
CA LEU A 108 -0.20 -9.40 -1.24
C LEU A 108 -1.23 -8.74 -2.16
N VAL A 109 -1.79 -7.63 -1.69
CA VAL A 109 -2.81 -6.82 -2.38
C VAL A 109 -2.20 -5.52 -2.88
N ALA A 110 -2.45 -5.19 -4.15
CA ALA A 110 -2.06 -3.93 -4.78
C ALA A 110 -3.27 -3.28 -5.46
N LYS A 111 -3.76 -2.14 -4.96
CA LYS A 111 -4.90 -1.39 -5.53
C LYS A 111 -4.56 0.09 -5.66
N ALA A 112 -3.87 0.47 -6.74
CA ALA A 112 -3.41 1.85 -6.95
C ALA A 112 -4.53 2.79 -7.39
N ASN A 113 -4.39 4.08 -7.04
CA ASN A 113 -5.11 5.15 -7.72
C ASN A 113 -4.67 5.20 -9.20
N CYS A 114 -5.61 5.61 -10.06
CA CYS A 114 -5.35 5.79 -11.49
C CYS A 114 -4.57 7.09 -11.73
N GLY A 115 -3.27 7.08 -11.41
CA GLY A 115 -2.41 8.25 -11.46
C GLY A 115 -2.50 9.12 -10.20
N ILE A 116 -2.02 10.35 -10.33
CA ILE A 116 -1.97 11.33 -9.25
C ILE A 116 -3.26 12.15 -9.27
N PRO A 117 -3.91 12.39 -8.11
CA PRO A 117 -5.08 13.26 -8.05
C PRO A 117 -4.66 14.73 -8.30
N GLU A 118 -5.35 15.39 -9.20
CA GLU A 118 -5.17 16.80 -9.54
C GLU A 118 -6.49 17.55 -9.37
N TRP A 119 -6.43 18.79 -8.88
CA TRP A 119 -7.60 19.66 -8.79
C TRP A 119 -7.73 20.46 -10.07
N VAL A 120 -8.70 20.11 -10.91
CA VAL A 120 -8.94 20.74 -12.22
C VAL A 120 -10.41 21.16 -12.33
N ASP A 121 -10.66 22.45 -12.63
CA ASP A 121 -12.01 23.00 -12.84
C ASP A 121 -13.01 22.70 -11.71
N GLY A 122 -12.56 22.75 -10.44
CA GLY A 122 -13.42 22.54 -9.29
C GLY A 122 -13.73 21.06 -8.97
N ALA A 123 -13.00 20.12 -9.61
CA ALA A 123 -13.15 18.68 -9.36
C ALA A 123 -11.79 17.97 -9.27
N ILE A 124 -11.75 16.86 -8.53
CA ILE A 124 -10.59 15.98 -8.54
C ILE A 124 -10.59 15.16 -9.82
N ARG A 125 -9.49 15.24 -10.57
CA ARG A 125 -9.22 14.40 -11.75
C ARG A 125 -7.96 13.58 -11.51
N TYR A 126 -7.93 12.39 -12.12
CA TYR A 126 -6.79 11.49 -12.09
C TYR A 126 -6.18 11.44 -13.49
N ASN A 127 -4.85 11.55 -13.57
CA ASN A 127 -4.12 11.68 -14.84
C ASN A 127 -3.60 10.34 -15.39
N GLY A 128 -3.91 9.23 -14.74
CA GLY A 128 -3.49 7.90 -15.18
C GLY A 128 -4.25 7.46 -16.42
N THR A 129 -3.54 6.79 -17.32
CA THR A 129 -4.10 6.20 -18.55
C THR A 129 -4.29 4.69 -18.39
N PRO A 130 -5.12 4.03 -19.23
CA PRO A 130 -5.19 2.58 -19.26
C PRO A 130 -3.84 1.89 -19.48
N ASP A 131 -2.94 2.47 -20.28
CA ASP A 131 -1.59 1.92 -20.53
C ASP A 131 -0.71 2.02 -19.29
N LEU A 132 -0.75 3.15 -18.55
CA LEU A 132 -0.05 3.29 -17.27
C LEU A 132 -0.53 2.23 -16.27
N MET A 133 -1.84 2.00 -16.18
CA MET A 133 -2.40 1.00 -15.28
C MET A 133 -2.10 -0.43 -15.71
N ALA A 134 -1.95 -0.68 -17.00
CA ALA A 134 -1.46 -1.96 -17.52
C ALA A 134 0.00 -2.22 -17.11
N ASP A 135 0.86 -1.20 -17.20
CA ASP A 135 2.26 -1.29 -16.74
C ASP A 135 2.36 -1.45 -15.22
N TYR A 136 1.55 -0.70 -14.48
CA TYR A 136 1.41 -0.87 -13.04
C TYR A 136 1.06 -2.33 -12.68
N ALA A 137 0.06 -2.92 -13.36
CA ALA A 137 -0.37 -4.29 -13.06
C ALA A 137 0.76 -5.31 -13.26
N ARG A 138 1.55 -5.20 -14.34
CA ARG A 138 2.71 -6.07 -14.57
C ARG A 138 3.77 -5.91 -13.48
N LEU A 139 4.12 -4.67 -13.14
CA LEU A 139 5.14 -4.40 -12.11
C LEU A 139 4.67 -4.83 -10.72
N ALA A 140 3.40 -4.63 -10.37
CA ALA A 140 2.83 -5.11 -9.11
C ALA A 140 2.89 -6.64 -9.02
N PHE A 141 2.56 -7.35 -10.11
CA PHE A 141 2.67 -8.81 -10.17
C PHE A 141 4.12 -9.29 -10.03
N ASP A 142 5.06 -8.68 -10.74
CA ASP A 142 6.49 -9.00 -10.64
C ASP A 142 7.05 -8.68 -9.26
N SER A 143 6.49 -7.68 -8.55
CA SER A 143 6.81 -7.34 -7.16
C SER A 143 6.25 -8.32 -6.12
N GLY A 144 5.40 -9.27 -6.53
CA GLY A 144 4.84 -10.29 -5.64
C GLY A 144 3.36 -10.15 -5.31
N ALA A 145 2.67 -9.10 -5.78
CA ALA A 145 1.22 -8.99 -5.58
C ALA A 145 0.45 -10.12 -6.29
N ARG A 146 -0.60 -10.61 -5.64
CA ARG A 146 -1.50 -11.63 -6.16
C ARG A 146 -2.91 -11.12 -6.42
N ILE A 147 -3.33 -10.13 -5.66
CA ILE A 147 -4.60 -9.44 -5.86
C ILE A 147 -4.24 -8.04 -6.37
N ILE A 148 -4.62 -7.75 -7.62
CA ILE A 148 -4.23 -6.53 -8.31
C ILE A 148 -5.48 -5.85 -8.83
N GLY A 149 -5.61 -4.56 -8.55
CA GLY A 149 -6.76 -3.77 -8.96
C GLY A 149 -6.47 -2.27 -8.95
N GLY A 150 -7.52 -1.51 -9.12
CA GLY A 150 -7.49 -0.06 -9.02
C GLY A 150 -8.24 0.46 -7.81
N CYS A 151 -8.00 1.71 -7.46
CA CYS A 151 -8.70 2.48 -6.44
C CYS A 151 -9.29 3.75 -7.08
N CYS A 152 -9.09 4.91 -6.50
CA CYS A 152 -9.66 6.16 -6.97
C CYS A 152 -9.26 6.50 -8.43
N GLY A 153 -10.20 7.03 -9.21
CA GLY A 153 -10.01 7.37 -10.61
C GLY A 153 -10.03 6.20 -11.59
N THR A 154 -10.03 4.95 -11.11
CA THR A 154 -10.05 3.77 -11.96
C THR A 154 -11.42 3.56 -12.60
N SER A 155 -11.42 3.35 -13.91
CA SER A 155 -12.62 3.07 -14.71
C SER A 155 -12.60 1.64 -15.29
N PRO A 156 -13.70 1.15 -15.86
CA PRO A 156 -13.72 -0.16 -16.52
C PRO A 156 -12.66 -0.31 -17.63
N ALA A 157 -12.30 0.78 -18.33
CA ALA A 157 -11.24 0.76 -19.34
C ALA A 157 -9.87 0.44 -18.74
N HIS A 158 -9.56 1.02 -17.59
CA HIS A 158 -8.31 0.74 -16.85
C HIS A 158 -8.25 -0.71 -16.37
N LEU A 159 -9.37 -1.23 -15.80
CA LEU A 159 -9.45 -2.62 -15.33
C LEU A 159 -9.28 -3.60 -16.49
N ARG A 160 -9.87 -3.32 -17.65
CA ARG A 160 -9.69 -4.14 -18.84
C ARG A 160 -8.23 -4.15 -19.29
N ALA A 161 -7.59 -2.99 -19.37
CA ALA A 161 -6.19 -2.89 -19.75
C ALA A 161 -5.26 -3.65 -18.79
N MET A 162 -5.50 -3.56 -17.46
CA MET A 162 -4.78 -4.35 -16.46
C MET A 162 -4.99 -5.85 -16.68
N ARG A 163 -6.24 -6.30 -16.89
CA ARG A 163 -6.56 -7.71 -17.10
C ARG A 163 -5.88 -8.24 -18.35
N ASP A 164 -6.04 -7.54 -19.49
CA ASP A 164 -5.41 -7.91 -20.75
C ASP A 164 -3.88 -7.95 -20.67
N ALA A 165 -3.30 -7.04 -19.85
CA ALA A 165 -1.87 -7.01 -19.62
C ALA A 165 -1.40 -8.24 -18.82
N LEU A 166 -2.11 -8.59 -17.75
CA LEU A 166 -1.78 -9.72 -16.88
C LEU A 166 -1.99 -11.07 -17.57
N ASP A 167 -3.01 -11.21 -18.43
CA ASP A 167 -3.28 -12.45 -19.17
C ASP A 167 -2.14 -12.83 -20.14
N ARG A 168 -1.44 -11.82 -20.62
CA ARG A 168 -0.29 -12.00 -21.55
C ARG A 168 1.06 -11.90 -20.86
N HIS A 169 1.09 -11.58 -19.58
CA HIS A 169 2.33 -11.36 -18.85
C HIS A 169 2.87 -12.66 -18.26
N VAL A 170 4.11 -12.99 -18.62
CA VAL A 170 4.88 -14.01 -17.92
C VAL A 170 5.63 -13.33 -16.80
N LYS A 171 5.56 -13.89 -15.59
CA LYS A 171 6.21 -13.32 -14.41
C LYS A 171 7.69 -13.07 -14.69
N GLY A 172 8.08 -11.81 -14.62
CA GLY A 172 9.45 -11.35 -14.80
C GLY A 172 10.25 -11.38 -13.49
N PRO A 173 11.52 -10.94 -13.54
CA PRO A 173 12.29 -10.71 -12.33
C PRO A 173 11.66 -9.58 -11.51
N ARG A 174 11.91 -9.60 -10.20
CA ARG A 174 11.51 -8.52 -9.31
C ARG A 174 12.02 -7.17 -9.84
N PRO A 175 11.17 -6.16 -10.04
CA PRO A 175 11.61 -4.88 -10.56
C PRO A 175 12.47 -4.13 -9.53
N SER A 176 13.45 -3.40 -10.03
CA SER A 176 14.16 -2.41 -9.21
C SER A 176 13.30 -1.16 -9.00
N LEU A 177 13.62 -0.39 -7.97
CA LEU A 177 12.96 0.90 -7.75
C LEU A 177 13.17 1.87 -8.93
N ASN A 178 14.33 1.83 -9.57
CA ASN A 178 14.60 2.62 -10.79
C ASN A 178 13.66 2.24 -11.93
N THR A 179 13.42 0.95 -12.15
CA THR A 179 12.44 0.48 -13.14
C THR A 179 11.03 1.00 -12.84
N VAL A 180 10.63 1.03 -11.56
CA VAL A 180 9.35 1.60 -11.14
C VAL A 180 9.28 3.09 -11.47
N VAL A 181 10.33 3.85 -11.13
CA VAL A 181 10.39 5.30 -11.41
C VAL A 181 10.36 5.58 -12.92
N GLU A 182 11.10 4.84 -13.72
CA GLU A 182 11.15 5.01 -15.18
C GLU A 182 9.79 4.76 -15.85
N ARG A 183 9.03 3.79 -15.35
CA ARG A 183 7.79 3.34 -16.01
C ARG A 183 6.52 3.96 -15.43
N LEU A 184 6.50 4.24 -14.14
CA LEU A 184 5.29 4.70 -13.44
C LEU A 184 5.40 6.12 -12.88
N GLY A 185 6.60 6.71 -12.86
CA GLY A 185 6.84 8.05 -12.31
C GLY A 185 7.54 8.03 -10.96
N THR A 186 7.67 9.22 -10.38
CA THR A 186 8.47 9.45 -9.18
C THR A 186 7.95 8.69 -7.95
N VAL A 187 8.87 8.37 -7.05
CA VAL A 187 8.62 7.75 -5.75
C VAL A 187 9.18 8.66 -4.66
N SER A 188 8.50 8.79 -3.54
CA SER A 188 8.90 9.65 -2.41
C SER A 188 10.24 9.23 -1.83
N THR A 189 10.94 10.19 -1.21
CA THR A 189 12.25 9.95 -0.58
C THR A 189 12.17 8.94 0.56
N GLY A 190 11.06 8.92 1.31
CA GLY A 190 10.84 7.95 2.38
C GLY A 190 10.67 6.53 1.87
N ALA A 191 9.87 6.33 0.81
CA ALA A 191 9.72 5.01 0.20
C ALA A 191 11.05 4.51 -0.42
N GLN A 192 11.84 5.44 -1.01
CA GLN A 192 13.18 5.13 -1.49
C GLN A 192 14.14 4.72 -0.37
N ALA A 193 14.11 5.44 0.77
CA ALA A 193 14.94 5.13 1.93
C ALA A 193 14.58 3.74 2.52
N GLN A 194 13.29 3.41 2.61
CA GLN A 194 12.84 2.08 3.02
C GLN A 194 13.41 0.98 2.10
N ALA A 195 13.33 1.18 0.79
CA ALA A 195 13.85 0.21 -0.19
C ALA A 195 15.38 0.00 -0.08
N ARG A 196 16.12 0.99 0.46
CA ARG A 196 17.56 0.87 0.74
C ARG A 196 17.88 0.40 2.16
N GLY A 197 16.86 0.15 2.99
CA GLY A 197 17.06 -0.20 4.40
C GLY A 197 17.60 0.95 5.27
N GLU A 198 17.47 2.21 4.82
CA GLU A 198 18.01 3.41 5.50
C GLU A 198 17.04 3.97 6.56
N MET A 199 15.87 3.38 6.72
CA MET A 199 14.85 3.82 7.68
C MET A 199 15.00 3.08 9.01
N ASP A 200 15.08 3.83 10.11
CA ASP A 200 14.92 3.26 11.45
C ASP A 200 13.47 2.83 11.65
N VAL A 201 13.27 1.52 11.77
CA VAL A 201 11.95 0.88 11.90
C VAL A 201 11.26 1.29 13.21
N THR A 202 12.04 1.72 14.22
CA THR A 202 11.53 2.03 15.57
C THR A 202 11.14 3.49 15.74
N SER A 203 11.86 4.42 15.11
CA SER A 203 11.66 5.87 15.30
C SER A 203 10.83 6.53 14.21
N GLY A 204 10.66 5.86 13.08
CA GLY A 204 9.99 6.45 11.92
C GLY A 204 10.74 7.62 11.28
N ALA A 205 11.94 7.95 11.74
CA ALA A 205 12.75 9.02 11.19
C ALA A 205 13.66 8.50 10.07
N VAL A 206 13.73 9.23 8.97
CA VAL A 206 14.79 9.02 7.96
C VAL A 206 16.12 9.39 8.64
N VAL A 207 17.04 8.44 8.71
CA VAL A 207 18.41 8.73 9.13
C VAL A 207 19.07 9.51 7.97
N ASP A 208 19.06 10.83 8.08
CA ASP A 208 19.72 11.72 7.11
C ASP A 208 21.23 11.53 7.28
N ALA A 209 21.84 10.65 6.51
CA ALA A 209 23.28 10.33 6.57
C ALA A 209 24.19 11.55 6.22
N ASP A 210 23.61 12.68 5.83
CA ASP A 210 24.34 13.88 5.37
C ASP A 210 24.15 15.12 6.28
N ARG A 211 23.72 14.95 7.53
CA ARG A 211 23.80 16.03 8.52
C ARG A 211 25.17 16.07 9.18
N SER A 212 26.16 16.65 8.50
CA SER A 212 27.35 17.16 9.19
C SER A 212 26.92 18.09 10.35
N PRO A 213 27.50 17.96 11.55
CA PRO A 213 27.08 18.78 12.70
C PRO A 213 27.37 20.24 12.43
N ARG A 214 26.32 21.05 12.23
CA ARG A 214 26.45 22.49 12.20
C ARG A 214 27.10 22.93 13.50
N ARG A 215 28.40 23.37 13.44
CA ARG A 215 29.13 24.03 14.52
C ARG A 215 28.26 25.14 15.08
N ARG A 216 27.76 24.99 16.30
CA ARG A 216 27.18 26.07 17.09
C ARG A 216 28.30 27.12 17.28
N ARG A 217 28.24 28.23 16.55
CA ARG A 217 29.01 29.42 16.89
C ARG A 217 28.51 29.90 18.25
N ARG A 218 29.36 29.72 19.28
CA ARG A 218 29.24 30.45 20.54
C ARG A 218 29.29 31.95 20.19
N ARG A 219 28.21 32.65 20.50
CA ARG A 219 28.25 34.10 20.68
C ARG A 219 28.69 34.31 22.11
N ASP A 220 29.93 34.74 22.29
CA ASP A 220 30.39 35.41 23.51
C ASP A 220 29.75 36.80 23.54
N ARG A 221 29.04 37.04 24.62
CA ARG A 221 28.95 38.35 25.32
C ARG A 221 28.39 38.09 26.70
#